data_0f36070ad3bf98d996df3525512fd267
#
_entry.id   0f36070ad3bf98d996df3525512fd267
#
_cell.length_a   1.000
_cell.length_b   1.000
_cell.length_c   1.000
_cell.angle_alpha   90.00
_cell.angle_beta   90.00
_cell.angle_gamma   90.00
#
_symmetry.space_group_name_H-M   'P 1'
#
loop_
_entity.id
_entity.type
_entity.pdbx_description
1 polymer ?
#
loop_
_entity_poly.entity_id
_entity_poly.type
_entity_poly.pdbx_seq_one_letter_code
_entity_poly.pdbx_strand_id
1 'polypeptide(L)'
;FPTRRSSDLFFEAKRNKKTVILVTHSMPDVRRYCDRAMLIQDGYIAKIGDPDEIADAYSDSFLPPREVVEARQKEAAIRNAVTVNAVNVAVDGETQKFLDTREDFTMNVDFECDRPVPANQLFIDVFDGRNVPVLSMPFGFEDDKISAGKHTAEFAVKNVLAFGDFRICIALQTDSERLQLAENACRFHIKGSAAEVMSVVNPDNTVQVTID
;
A
#
# COMPACT_ATOMS: atom_id res chain seq x y z
N PHE A 1 -45.71 -3.74 23.43
CA PHE A 1 -45.60 -5.15 22.98
C PHE A 1 -44.17 -5.60 23.23
N PRO A 2 -43.96 -6.73 23.94
CA PRO A 2 -42.63 -7.29 24.09
C PRO A 2 -42.16 -7.70 22.69
N THR A 3 -41.05 -7.10 22.21
CA THR A 3 -40.38 -7.51 20.98
C THR A 3 -39.89 -8.95 21.17
N ARG A 4 -40.59 -9.92 20.57
CA ARG A 4 -40.12 -11.30 20.50
C ARG A 4 -38.74 -11.28 19.81
N ARG A 5 -37.72 -11.81 20.47
CA ARG A 5 -36.41 -11.97 19.84
C ARG A 5 -36.55 -12.93 18.64
N SER A 6 -35.85 -12.62 17.54
CA SER A 6 -35.88 -13.47 16.35
C SER A 6 -35.60 -14.95 16.67
N SER A 7 -34.75 -15.21 17.67
CA SER A 7 -34.46 -16.55 18.19
C SER A 7 -35.71 -17.33 18.65
N ASP A 8 -36.69 -16.65 19.27
CA ASP A 8 -37.88 -17.31 19.83
C ASP A 8 -38.80 -17.82 18.72
N LEU A 9 -38.83 -17.12 17.57
CA LEU A 9 -39.59 -17.52 16.38
C LEU A 9 -39.03 -18.79 15.75
N PHE A 10 -37.70 -18.95 15.68
CA PHE A 10 -37.07 -20.15 15.15
C PHE A 10 -37.35 -21.38 16.03
N PHE A 11 -37.21 -21.25 17.36
CA PHE A 11 -37.49 -22.34 18.27
C PHE A 11 -39.00 -22.73 18.32
N GLU A 12 -39.89 -21.74 18.16
CA GLU A 12 -41.33 -22.00 18.06
C GLU A 12 -41.69 -22.74 16.76
N ALA A 13 -41.08 -22.31 15.64
CA ALA A 13 -41.27 -22.95 14.34
C ALA A 13 -40.75 -24.41 14.35
N LYS A 14 -39.59 -24.68 14.93
CA LYS A 14 -39.05 -26.04 15.11
C LYS A 14 -39.98 -26.92 15.96
N ARG A 15 -40.47 -26.41 17.09
CA ARG A 15 -41.44 -27.14 17.93
C ARG A 15 -42.70 -27.47 17.17
N ASN A 16 -43.18 -26.59 16.31
CA ASN A 16 -44.38 -26.77 15.51
C ASN A 16 -44.14 -27.53 14.19
N LYS A 17 -42.95 -28.14 14.01
CA LYS A 17 -42.53 -28.88 12.81
C LYS A 17 -42.72 -28.09 11.50
N LYS A 18 -42.56 -26.76 11.54
CA LYS A 18 -42.64 -25.90 10.35
C LYS A 18 -41.27 -25.81 9.69
N THR A 19 -41.26 -25.86 8.39
CA THR A 19 -40.05 -25.55 7.59
C THR A 19 -39.78 -24.05 7.61
N VAL A 20 -38.56 -23.66 7.96
CA VAL A 20 -38.09 -22.28 7.97
C VAL A 20 -36.86 -22.20 7.06
N ILE A 21 -36.85 -21.21 6.19
CA ILE A 21 -35.68 -20.88 5.36
C ILE A 21 -35.04 -19.63 5.97
N LEU A 22 -33.79 -19.75 6.39
CA LEU A 22 -32.96 -18.64 6.87
C LEU A 22 -31.96 -18.27 5.79
N VAL A 23 -31.98 -17.02 5.34
CA VAL A 23 -30.95 -16.45 4.46
C VAL A 23 -30.13 -15.47 5.29
N THR A 24 -28.86 -15.76 5.47
CA THR A 24 -27.97 -14.99 6.34
C THR A 24 -26.52 -15.15 5.90
N HIS A 25 -25.66 -14.22 6.32
CA HIS A 25 -24.19 -14.30 6.27
C HIS A 25 -23.58 -14.51 7.67
N SER A 26 -24.43 -14.71 8.71
CA SER A 26 -23.99 -14.97 10.08
C SER A 26 -23.81 -16.48 10.28
N MET A 27 -22.58 -16.95 10.24
CA MET A 27 -22.26 -18.36 10.45
C MET A 27 -22.63 -18.88 11.85
N PRO A 28 -22.51 -18.07 12.92
CA PRO A 28 -23.05 -18.45 14.23
C PRO A 28 -24.56 -18.77 14.20
N ASP A 29 -25.35 -18.01 13.42
CA ASP A 29 -26.80 -18.26 13.31
C ASP A 29 -27.08 -19.52 12.48
N VAL A 30 -26.33 -19.78 11.44
CA VAL A 30 -26.42 -21.00 10.63
C VAL A 30 -26.19 -22.21 11.51
N ARG A 31 -25.09 -22.23 12.28
CA ARG A 31 -24.75 -23.34 13.20
C ARG A 31 -25.81 -23.54 14.28
N ARG A 32 -26.40 -22.45 14.76
CA ARG A 32 -27.36 -22.50 15.90
C ARG A 32 -28.77 -22.88 15.50
N TYR A 33 -29.24 -22.43 14.33
CA TYR A 33 -30.67 -22.51 14.00
C TYR A 33 -30.97 -23.48 12.86
N CYS A 34 -30.01 -23.81 11.99
CA CYS A 34 -30.27 -24.66 10.84
C CYS A 34 -30.04 -26.14 11.12
N ASP A 35 -30.88 -27.00 10.54
CA ASP A 35 -30.67 -28.45 10.50
C ASP A 35 -29.93 -28.90 9.24
N ARG A 36 -29.98 -28.09 8.19
CA ARG A 36 -29.22 -28.20 6.94
C ARG A 36 -28.91 -26.82 6.44
N ALA A 37 -27.78 -26.69 5.75
CA ALA A 37 -27.39 -25.44 5.14
C ALA A 37 -27.01 -25.64 3.66
N MET A 38 -27.02 -24.54 2.91
CA MET A 38 -26.65 -24.49 1.51
C MET A 38 -25.80 -23.25 1.27
N LEU A 39 -24.64 -23.43 0.67
CA LEU A 39 -23.76 -22.35 0.20
C LEU A 39 -24.10 -22.02 -1.24
N ILE A 40 -24.41 -20.75 -1.50
CA ILE A 40 -24.64 -20.21 -2.84
C ILE A 40 -23.50 -19.25 -3.17
N GLN A 41 -22.83 -19.47 -4.28
CA GLN A 41 -21.77 -18.59 -4.83
C GLN A 41 -22.06 -18.33 -6.31
N ASP A 42 -21.91 -17.09 -6.73
CA ASP A 42 -22.09 -16.66 -8.14
C ASP A 42 -23.41 -17.11 -8.77
N GLY A 43 -24.48 -17.23 -7.95
CA GLY A 43 -25.79 -17.68 -8.40
C GLY A 43 -25.96 -19.21 -8.49
N TYR A 44 -24.96 -19.99 -8.14
CA TYR A 44 -24.98 -21.44 -8.15
C TYR A 44 -24.88 -22.03 -6.76
N ILE A 45 -25.43 -23.24 -6.60
CA ILE A 45 -25.29 -24.00 -5.36
C ILE A 45 -23.88 -24.62 -5.35
N ALA A 46 -23.00 -24.09 -4.48
CA ALA A 46 -21.63 -24.58 -4.33
C ALA A 46 -21.57 -25.83 -3.45
N LYS A 47 -22.33 -25.85 -2.34
CA LYS A 47 -22.36 -26.98 -1.40
C LYS A 47 -23.68 -27.04 -0.64
N ILE A 48 -24.14 -28.24 -0.32
CA ILE A 48 -25.28 -28.47 0.58
C ILE A 48 -24.84 -29.53 1.58
N GLY A 49 -25.16 -29.35 2.85
CA GLY A 49 -24.82 -30.33 3.88
C GLY A 49 -25.12 -29.89 5.30
N ASP A 50 -24.30 -30.38 6.19
CA ASP A 50 -24.31 -30.02 7.59
C ASP A 50 -24.03 -28.54 7.82
N PRO A 51 -24.71 -27.86 8.76
CA PRO A 51 -24.50 -26.44 9.02
C PRO A 51 -23.07 -26.08 9.40
N ASP A 52 -22.37 -26.94 10.15
CA ASP A 52 -20.99 -26.67 10.55
C ASP A 52 -20.05 -26.74 9.35
N GLU A 53 -20.19 -27.77 8.49
CA GLU A 53 -19.40 -27.89 7.26
C GLU A 53 -19.64 -26.75 6.27
N ILE A 54 -20.88 -26.29 6.15
CA ILE A 54 -21.22 -25.18 5.26
C ILE A 54 -20.69 -23.87 5.81
N ALA A 55 -20.75 -23.66 7.12
CA ALA A 55 -20.21 -22.47 7.76
C ALA A 55 -18.68 -22.38 7.64
N ASP A 56 -17.99 -23.52 7.73
CA ASP A 56 -16.55 -23.59 7.49
C ASP A 56 -16.22 -23.27 6.02
N ALA A 57 -16.90 -23.95 5.08
CA ALA A 57 -16.71 -23.69 3.64
C ALA A 57 -17.00 -22.23 3.25
N TYR A 58 -18.00 -21.60 3.86
CA TYR A 58 -18.28 -20.18 3.69
C TYR A 58 -17.12 -19.31 4.20
N SER A 59 -16.63 -19.58 5.40
CA SER A 59 -15.52 -18.86 6.01
C SER A 59 -14.25 -19.00 5.16
N ASP A 60 -13.95 -20.21 4.70
CA ASP A 60 -12.80 -20.52 3.87
C ASP A 60 -12.86 -19.80 2.50
N SER A 61 -14.07 -19.58 1.96
CA SER A 61 -14.24 -18.87 0.68
C SER A 61 -13.79 -17.40 0.71
N PHE A 62 -13.66 -16.80 1.89
CA PHE A 62 -13.13 -15.45 2.09
C PHE A 62 -11.63 -15.41 2.42
N LEU A 63 -11.01 -16.57 2.66
CA LEU A 63 -9.57 -16.61 2.84
C LEU A 63 -8.89 -16.35 1.50
N PRO A 64 -7.93 -15.43 1.45
CA PRO A 64 -7.17 -15.25 0.21
C PRO A 64 -6.40 -16.54 -0.10
N PRO A 65 -6.22 -16.88 -1.39
CA PRO A 65 -5.40 -18.01 -1.78
C PRO A 65 -4.06 -18.01 -1.05
N ARG A 66 -3.54 -19.19 -0.72
CA ARG A 66 -2.29 -19.34 0.02
C ARG A 66 -1.14 -18.54 -0.60
N GLU A 67 -1.07 -18.52 -1.92
CA GLU A 67 -0.10 -17.74 -2.70
C GLU A 67 -0.18 -16.24 -2.40
N VAL A 68 -1.39 -15.69 -2.26
CA VAL A 68 -1.61 -14.27 -1.90
C VAL A 68 -1.15 -13.98 -0.47
N VAL A 69 -1.40 -14.92 0.45
CA VAL A 69 -0.94 -14.78 1.85
C VAL A 69 0.59 -14.80 1.90
N GLU A 70 1.21 -15.75 1.21
CA GLU A 70 2.68 -15.88 1.14
C GLU A 70 3.32 -14.64 0.48
N ALA A 71 2.73 -14.12 -0.61
CA ALA A 71 3.20 -12.90 -1.25
C ALA A 71 3.15 -11.71 -0.28
N ARG A 72 2.02 -11.48 0.39
CA ARG A 72 1.89 -10.40 1.39
C ARG A 72 2.87 -10.54 2.56
N GLN A 73 3.14 -11.78 2.99
CA GLN A 73 4.13 -12.02 4.04
C GLN A 73 5.55 -11.67 3.59
N LYS A 74 5.92 -12.01 2.34
CA LYS A 74 7.20 -11.63 1.74
C LYS A 74 7.35 -10.11 1.65
N GLU A 75 6.33 -9.41 1.16
CA GLU A 75 6.31 -7.94 1.08
C GLU A 75 6.46 -7.30 2.45
N ALA A 76 5.69 -7.77 3.44
CA ALA A 76 5.79 -7.29 4.81
C ALA A 76 7.19 -7.52 5.39
N ALA A 77 7.80 -8.68 5.09
CA ALA A 77 9.16 -8.98 5.50
C ALA A 77 10.19 -8.03 4.86
N ILE A 78 10.05 -7.72 3.57
CA ILE A 78 10.90 -6.74 2.88
C ILE A 78 10.72 -5.35 3.48
N ARG A 79 9.48 -4.90 3.63
CA ARG A 79 9.17 -3.59 4.22
C ARG A 79 9.73 -3.43 5.63
N ASN A 80 9.64 -4.47 6.44
CA ASN A 80 10.15 -4.45 7.81
C ASN A 80 11.69 -4.51 7.88
N ALA A 81 12.34 -4.97 6.82
CA ALA A 81 13.80 -5.05 6.74
C ALA A 81 14.45 -3.72 6.36
N VAL A 82 13.67 -2.76 5.86
CA VAL A 82 14.18 -1.46 5.39
C VAL A 82 13.62 -0.33 6.24
N THR A 83 14.50 0.47 6.80
CA THR A 83 14.14 1.67 7.57
C THR A 83 14.64 2.89 6.82
N VAL A 84 13.74 3.80 6.45
CA VAL A 84 14.10 5.13 5.93
C VAL A 84 14.39 6.03 7.12
N ASN A 85 15.64 6.42 7.30
CA ASN A 85 16.10 7.19 8.46
C ASN A 85 15.90 8.68 8.27
N ALA A 86 16.25 9.20 7.09
CA ALA A 86 16.09 10.60 6.74
C ALA A 86 15.86 10.79 5.25
N VAL A 87 15.07 11.79 4.90
CA VAL A 87 14.95 12.30 3.53
C VAL A 87 14.99 13.82 3.62
N ASN A 88 15.86 14.44 2.87
CA ASN A 88 15.97 15.90 2.82
C ASN A 88 16.18 16.40 1.39
N VAL A 89 15.89 17.67 1.22
CA VAL A 89 16.19 18.44 0.00
C VAL A 89 17.28 19.43 0.34
N ALA A 90 18.29 19.55 -0.46
CA ALA A 90 19.43 20.42 -0.23
C ALA A 90 19.77 21.26 -1.48
N VAL A 91 20.25 22.48 -1.25
CA VAL A 91 20.83 23.37 -2.25
C VAL A 91 22.24 23.71 -1.77
N ASP A 92 23.22 23.54 -2.63
CA ASP A 92 24.65 23.76 -2.31
C ASP A 92 25.10 23.03 -1.03
N GLY A 93 24.53 21.84 -0.76
CA GLY A 93 24.84 21.01 0.40
C GLY A 93 24.09 21.40 1.70
N GLU A 94 23.30 22.46 1.71
CA GLU A 94 22.53 22.90 2.86
C GLU A 94 21.05 22.45 2.74
N THR A 95 20.51 21.79 3.77
CA THR A 95 19.11 21.35 3.79
C THR A 95 18.18 22.56 3.73
N GLN A 96 17.27 22.54 2.78
CA GLN A 96 16.29 23.60 2.52
C GLN A 96 14.86 23.03 2.49
N LYS A 97 13.92 23.84 3.01
CA LYS A 97 12.48 23.55 2.87
C LYS A 97 11.79 24.46 1.88
N PHE A 98 12.44 25.55 1.50
CA PHE A 98 11.93 26.57 0.58
C PHE A 98 12.96 26.79 -0.52
N LEU A 99 12.62 26.42 -1.73
CA LEU A 99 13.45 26.53 -2.91
C LEU A 99 12.96 27.69 -3.78
N ASP A 100 13.86 28.32 -4.50
CA ASP A 100 13.47 29.28 -5.51
C ASP A 100 13.13 28.56 -6.84
N THR A 101 12.27 29.16 -7.66
CA THR A 101 11.90 28.61 -8.97
C THR A 101 13.17 28.47 -9.85
N ARG A 102 13.35 27.31 -10.47
CA ARG A 102 14.51 26.95 -11.31
C ARG A 102 15.84 26.78 -10.56
N GLU A 103 15.85 26.80 -9.26
CA GLU A 103 17.01 26.47 -8.44
C GLU A 103 17.21 24.96 -8.42
N ASP A 104 18.32 24.46 -8.95
CA ASP A 104 18.64 23.04 -8.94
C ASP A 104 18.91 22.60 -7.50
N PHE A 105 18.56 21.36 -7.18
CA PHE A 105 18.65 20.84 -5.81
C PHE A 105 19.02 19.36 -5.80
N THR A 106 19.43 18.87 -4.64
CA THR A 106 19.65 17.45 -4.39
C THR A 106 18.57 16.90 -3.47
N MET A 107 18.21 15.63 -3.65
CA MET A 107 17.41 14.86 -2.70
C MET A 107 18.30 13.78 -2.11
N ASN A 108 18.44 13.78 -0.81
CA ASN A 108 19.21 12.79 -0.08
C ASN A 108 18.28 11.85 0.67
N VAL A 109 18.52 10.56 0.55
CA VAL A 109 17.77 9.50 1.22
C VAL A 109 18.73 8.63 1.99
N ASP A 110 18.64 8.68 3.30
CA ASP A 110 19.36 7.80 4.21
C ASP A 110 18.44 6.66 4.64
N PHE A 111 18.86 5.44 4.42
CA PHE A 111 18.09 4.25 4.80
C PHE A 111 19.02 3.14 5.30
N GLU A 112 18.45 2.18 6.00
CA GLU A 112 19.18 1.05 6.57
C GLU A 112 18.43 -0.24 6.29
N CYS A 113 19.17 -1.27 5.91
CA CYS A 113 18.65 -2.63 5.76
C CYS A 113 19.21 -3.51 6.88
N ASP A 114 18.33 -4.18 7.65
CA ASP A 114 18.74 -5.11 8.72
C ASP A 114 19.34 -6.41 8.17
N ARG A 115 19.03 -6.74 6.94
CA ARG A 115 19.51 -7.90 6.17
C ARG A 115 19.51 -7.57 4.68
N PRO A 116 20.15 -8.39 3.82
CA PRO A 116 20.02 -8.22 2.37
C PRO A 116 18.56 -8.29 1.91
N VAL A 117 18.15 -7.34 1.09
CA VAL A 117 16.79 -7.18 0.60
C VAL A 117 16.77 -7.38 -0.91
N PRO A 118 15.93 -8.30 -1.45
CA PRO A 118 15.74 -8.43 -2.88
C PRO A 118 14.95 -7.21 -3.39
N ALA A 119 15.63 -6.33 -4.12
CA ALA A 119 15.02 -5.17 -4.75
C ALA A 119 15.89 -4.74 -5.91
N ASN A 120 15.26 -4.46 -7.05
CA ASN A 120 15.96 -4.05 -8.25
C ASN A 120 16.03 -2.52 -8.42
N GLN A 121 15.11 -1.77 -7.81
CA GLN A 121 15.11 -0.30 -7.90
C GLN A 121 14.61 0.36 -6.62
N LEU A 122 15.22 1.51 -6.29
CA LEU A 122 14.67 2.50 -5.35
C LEU A 122 13.99 3.61 -6.18
N PHE A 123 12.80 4.00 -5.77
CA PHE A 123 12.08 5.12 -6.36
C PHE A 123 11.96 6.28 -5.39
N ILE A 124 12.25 7.47 -5.90
CA ILE A 124 11.85 8.73 -5.28
C ILE A 124 10.73 9.32 -6.13
N ASP A 125 9.55 9.41 -5.54
CA ASP A 125 8.39 10.02 -6.18
C ASP A 125 8.08 11.36 -5.52
N VAL A 126 7.90 12.37 -6.33
CA VAL A 126 7.45 13.70 -5.88
C VAL A 126 6.01 13.90 -6.29
N PHE A 127 5.18 14.28 -5.34
CA PHE A 127 3.77 14.59 -5.53
C PHE A 127 3.51 16.06 -5.25
N ASP A 128 2.62 16.66 -6.02
CA ASP A 128 2.12 18.01 -5.78
C ASP A 128 1.09 18.09 -4.64
N GLY A 129 0.67 19.28 -4.26
CA GLY A 129 -0.33 19.51 -3.22
C GLY A 129 -1.71 18.91 -3.52
N ARG A 130 -1.99 18.49 -4.76
CA ARG A 130 -3.22 17.79 -5.17
C ARG A 130 -3.06 16.28 -5.18
N ASN A 131 -1.93 15.78 -4.69
CA ASN A 131 -1.58 14.36 -4.67
C ASN A 131 -1.36 13.75 -6.06
N VAL A 132 -0.94 14.56 -7.03
CA VAL A 132 -0.59 14.11 -8.37
C VAL A 132 0.92 13.86 -8.42
N PRO A 133 1.40 12.69 -8.91
CA PRO A 133 2.83 12.46 -9.11
C PRO A 133 3.34 13.36 -10.24
N VAL A 134 4.37 14.16 -9.95
CA VAL A 134 4.95 15.12 -10.89
C VAL A 134 6.37 14.76 -11.31
N LEU A 135 7.05 13.94 -10.51
CA LEU A 135 8.39 13.43 -10.81
C LEU A 135 8.53 12.03 -10.21
N SER A 136 9.16 11.13 -10.95
CA SER A 136 9.53 9.79 -10.48
C SER A 136 10.92 9.46 -10.96
N MET A 137 11.82 9.17 -10.02
CA MET A 137 13.21 8.90 -10.28
C MET A 137 13.57 7.50 -9.79
N PRO A 138 13.75 6.55 -10.72
CA PRO A 138 14.25 5.23 -10.37
C PRO A 138 15.77 5.21 -10.23
N PHE A 139 16.25 4.45 -9.27
CA PHE A 139 17.64 4.07 -9.16
C PHE A 139 17.75 2.55 -9.09
N GLY A 140 18.51 1.95 -9.98
CA GLY A 140 18.74 0.50 -10.05
C GLY A 140 19.85 0.04 -9.13
N PHE A 141 19.69 -1.11 -8.47
CA PHE A 141 20.73 -1.75 -7.69
C PHE A 141 21.47 -2.80 -8.51
N GLU A 142 22.77 -2.93 -8.26
CA GLU A 142 23.56 -4.04 -8.81
C GLU A 142 23.07 -5.37 -8.21
N ASP A 143 23.08 -6.42 -9.02
CA ASP A 143 22.63 -7.76 -8.61
C ASP A 143 21.19 -7.84 -8.07
N ASP A 144 20.32 -6.87 -8.37
CA ASP A 144 18.91 -6.82 -7.94
C ASP A 144 18.71 -7.04 -6.43
N LYS A 145 19.63 -6.51 -5.64
CA LYS A 145 19.59 -6.58 -4.17
C LYS A 145 20.28 -5.39 -3.49
N ILE A 146 19.81 -5.10 -2.28
CA ILE A 146 20.44 -4.15 -1.37
C ILE A 146 21.16 -4.94 -0.28
N SER A 147 22.42 -4.64 0.00
CA SER A 147 23.16 -5.27 1.09
C SER A 147 22.62 -4.84 2.46
N ALA A 148 22.92 -5.60 3.50
CA ALA A 148 22.65 -5.17 4.87
C ALA A 148 23.56 -3.99 5.25
N GLY A 149 23.03 -3.06 6.06
CA GLY A 149 23.76 -1.90 6.54
C GLY A 149 23.09 -0.58 6.19
N LYS A 150 23.85 0.49 6.36
CA LYS A 150 23.41 1.87 6.10
C LYS A 150 23.76 2.25 4.67
N HIS A 151 22.85 2.95 4.05
CA HIS A 151 22.95 3.42 2.66
C HIS A 151 22.50 4.88 2.57
N THR A 152 23.18 5.63 1.74
CA THR A 152 22.79 6.99 1.37
C THR A 152 22.65 7.05 -0.16
N ALA A 153 21.52 7.53 -0.65
CA ALA A 153 21.28 7.79 -2.06
C ALA A 153 21.12 9.30 -2.26
N GLU A 154 21.94 9.86 -3.16
CA GLU A 154 21.86 11.26 -3.54
C GLU A 154 21.38 11.40 -4.98
N PHE A 155 20.37 12.24 -5.20
CA PHE A 155 19.76 12.49 -6.49
C PHE A 155 19.91 13.98 -6.85
N ALA A 156 20.76 14.29 -7.81
CA ALA A 156 20.84 15.63 -8.37
C ALA A 156 19.62 15.89 -9.26
N VAL A 157 18.85 16.91 -8.95
CA VAL A 157 17.60 17.25 -9.61
C VAL A 157 17.71 18.61 -10.27
N LYS A 158 17.57 18.62 -11.58
CA LYS A 158 17.35 19.85 -12.32
C LYS A 158 15.91 20.33 -12.05
N ASN A 159 15.75 21.49 -11.42
CA ASN A 159 14.45 21.95 -10.98
C ASN A 159 13.55 22.36 -12.14
N VAL A 160 12.63 21.50 -12.48
CA VAL A 160 11.56 21.70 -13.48
C VAL A 160 10.19 21.87 -12.85
N LEU A 161 10.14 21.83 -11.51
CA LEU A 161 8.88 21.91 -10.79
C LEU A 161 8.37 23.35 -10.75
N ALA A 162 7.04 23.48 -10.86
CA ALA A 162 6.37 24.74 -10.69
C ALA A 162 6.36 25.18 -9.20
N PHE A 163 5.94 26.42 -8.93
CA PHE A 163 5.71 26.83 -7.55
C PHE A 163 4.64 25.98 -6.87
N GLY A 164 4.75 25.79 -5.57
CA GLY A 164 3.78 25.05 -4.77
C GLY A 164 4.41 24.16 -3.72
N ASP A 165 3.55 23.41 -3.06
CA ASP A 165 3.92 22.44 -2.03
C ASP A 165 4.12 21.05 -2.66
N PHE A 166 5.20 20.40 -2.25
CA PHE A 166 5.57 19.08 -2.71
C PHE A 166 5.88 18.15 -1.54
N ARG A 167 5.62 16.86 -1.75
CA ARG A 167 6.02 15.80 -0.82
C ARG A 167 6.79 14.71 -1.55
N ILE A 168 7.75 14.14 -0.85
CA ILE A 168 8.57 13.03 -1.32
C ILE A 168 8.04 11.74 -0.72
N CYS A 169 7.89 10.74 -1.58
CA CYS A 169 7.58 9.36 -1.22
C CYS A 169 8.75 8.46 -1.64
N ILE A 170 9.04 7.45 -0.83
CA ILE A 170 10.07 6.46 -1.11
C ILE A 170 9.43 5.10 -1.32
N ALA A 171 9.80 4.41 -2.39
CA ALA A 171 9.34 3.07 -2.68
C ALA A 171 10.48 2.18 -3.20
N LEU A 172 10.35 0.87 -2.97
CA LEU A 172 11.22 -0.15 -3.58
C LEU A 172 10.44 -0.92 -4.63
N GLN A 173 11.11 -1.24 -5.74
CA GLN A 173 10.64 -2.20 -6.73
C GLN A 173 11.31 -3.54 -6.47
N THR A 174 10.51 -4.56 -6.31
CA THR A 174 10.93 -5.97 -6.32
C THR A 174 10.54 -6.58 -7.66
N ASP A 175 10.86 -7.85 -7.89
CA ASP A 175 10.46 -8.55 -9.12
C ASP A 175 8.95 -8.59 -9.34
N SER A 176 8.17 -8.54 -8.27
CA SER A 176 6.71 -8.70 -8.33
C SER A 176 5.96 -7.38 -8.16
N GLU A 177 6.42 -6.50 -7.29
CA GLU A 177 5.64 -5.34 -6.85
C GLU A 177 6.50 -4.13 -6.47
N ARG A 178 5.82 -2.98 -6.45
CA ARG A 178 6.35 -1.73 -5.93
C ARG A 178 5.87 -1.52 -4.51
N LEU A 179 6.80 -1.59 -3.55
CA LEU A 179 6.54 -1.48 -2.12
C LEU A 179 6.77 -0.06 -1.63
N GLN A 180 5.73 0.55 -1.10
CA GLN A 180 5.82 1.86 -0.47
C GLN A 180 6.53 1.74 0.89
N LEU A 181 7.66 2.44 1.06
CA LEU A 181 8.41 2.51 2.33
C LEU A 181 8.01 3.72 3.16
N ALA A 182 7.88 4.89 2.53
CA ALA A 182 7.50 6.13 3.19
C ALA A 182 6.63 7.00 2.28
N GLU A 183 5.44 7.41 2.75
CA GLU A 183 4.48 8.22 1.96
C GLU A 183 4.68 9.73 2.09
N ASN A 184 5.27 10.19 3.17
CA ASN A 184 5.54 11.58 3.47
C ASN A 184 6.93 11.74 4.08
N ALA A 185 7.95 11.24 3.38
CA ALA A 185 9.31 11.20 3.87
C ALA A 185 9.90 12.61 4.06
N CYS A 186 9.58 13.53 3.16
CA CYS A 186 9.97 14.92 3.23
C CYS A 186 8.92 15.80 2.56
N ARG A 187 8.83 17.07 2.96
CA ARG A 187 8.03 18.11 2.32
C ARG A 187 8.87 19.34 2.07
N PHE A 188 8.68 19.94 0.90
CA PHE A 188 9.34 21.18 0.51
C PHE A 188 8.40 22.06 -0.29
N HIS A 189 8.73 23.34 -0.38
CA HIS A 189 7.95 24.34 -1.09
C HIS A 189 8.82 25.07 -2.12
N ILE A 190 8.35 25.21 -3.33
CA ILE A 190 8.98 26.03 -4.36
C ILE A 190 8.27 27.37 -4.39
N LYS A 191 9.02 28.44 -4.12
CA LYS A 191 8.54 29.82 -4.14
C LYS A 191 8.26 30.24 -5.59
N GLY A 192 7.23 31.07 -5.78
CA GLY A 192 6.84 31.57 -7.08
C GLY A 192 5.41 32.11 -7.08
N SER A 193 4.97 32.61 -8.20
CA SER A 193 3.61 33.10 -8.35
C SER A 193 2.89 32.44 -9.52
N ALA A 194 1.55 32.39 -9.44
CA ALA A 194 0.70 31.84 -10.49
C ALA A 194 0.88 32.52 -11.86
N ALA A 195 1.41 33.74 -11.88
CA ALA A 195 1.67 34.48 -13.11
C ALA A 195 2.91 33.99 -13.88
N GLU A 196 3.81 33.20 -13.24
CA GLU A 196 5.07 32.76 -13.81
C GLU A 196 5.02 31.31 -14.35
N VAL A 197 3.89 30.62 -14.21
CA VAL A 197 3.87 29.18 -14.46
C VAL A 197 2.92 28.79 -15.57
N MET A 198 3.53 28.41 -16.68
CA MET A 198 2.99 27.26 -17.41
C MET A 198 3.77 26.03 -16.99
N SER A 199 3.10 25.11 -16.29
CA SER A 199 3.66 23.85 -15.85
C SER A 199 4.10 23.03 -17.06
N VAL A 200 5.38 22.94 -17.30
CA VAL A 200 5.95 21.97 -18.25
C VAL A 200 7.02 21.21 -17.51
N VAL A 201 6.83 19.92 -17.35
CA VAL A 201 7.90 18.99 -16.96
C VAL A 201 8.82 18.87 -18.16
N ASN A 202 10.07 19.33 -18.03
CA ASN A 202 11.07 19.14 -19.06
C ASN A 202 11.62 17.70 -18.99
N PRO A 203 11.52 16.89 -20.03
CA PRO A 203 11.98 15.50 -20.01
C PRO A 203 13.52 15.33 -20.01
N ASP A 204 14.28 16.38 -20.19
CA ASP A 204 15.76 16.31 -20.29
C ASP A 204 16.48 16.31 -18.93
N ASN A 205 15.83 15.79 -17.87
CA ASN A 205 16.46 15.67 -16.57
C ASN A 205 17.50 14.56 -16.55
N THR A 206 18.75 14.94 -16.33
CA THR A 206 19.83 14.00 -16.03
C THR A 206 19.85 13.79 -14.51
N VAL A 207 19.56 12.57 -14.07
CA VAL A 207 19.68 12.19 -12.66
C VAL A 207 21.06 11.54 -12.48
N GLN A 208 21.90 12.11 -11.63
CA GLN A 208 23.13 11.46 -11.15
C GLN A 208 22.88 10.93 -9.75
N VAL A 209 23.18 9.67 -9.52
CA VAL A 209 23.02 9.01 -8.23
C VAL A 209 24.38 8.47 -7.79
N THR A 210 24.79 8.83 -6.58
CA THR A 210 25.96 8.27 -5.90
C THR A 210 25.48 7.48 -4.69
N ILE A 211 25.95 6.25 -4.56
CA ILE A 211 25.72 5.40 -3.37
C ILE A 211 27.07 5.10 -2.75
N ASP A 212 27.21 5.41 -1.48
CA ASP A 212 28.36 5.04 -0.64
C ASP A 212 28.02 3.80 0.22
#